data_06ceb530a9d227e299fedbb78df21810
#
_entry.id   06ceb530a9d227e299fedbb78df21810
#
_cell.length_a   1.000
_cell.length_b   1.000
_cell.length_c   1.000
_cell.angle_alpha   90.00
_cell.angle_beta   90.00
_cell.angle_gamma   90.00
#
_symmetry.space_group_name_H-M   'P 1'
#
loop_
_entity.id
_entity.type
_entity.pdbx_description
1 polymer ?
#
loop_
_entity_poly.entity_id
_entity_poly.type
_entity_poly.pdbx_seq_one_letter_code
_entity_poly.pdbx_strand_id
1 'polypeptide(L)'
;MTQLLLPIIYLAFISLGLPDSLLGSAWPTMYPQLGIPFSYAGILSMIISLGTIVSSLNSDRLTRALGTGRVTALSVGMTAAALFGFSVSGQFWMLCLWAVPYGLGAGSVDAALNNYVALHYESRHMSWLHCMWGVGTTIGPVVMGAALSGGLSWNSGYRYIALFQIALSAVLFCSLPLWRKRPDAAPDGTVPKALTLPQVFALPGAKEVMLCFFCYCALETTAGLWASSYLTLVRQVPAQTAASFASLFYIGITVGRGVCGFLTLKLSDDQMIRLGFAVLGVGIAALLLPGTQVFALAGLVLVGLGCAPIYPSVIHATPAHFGVQHSQAVIGIQMSSAYVGNLAMPPLFGVLANNITPALFPFYLLVFLVLMALMHRQLVRKTAHA
;
A
#
# COMPACT_ATOMS: atom_id res chain seq x y z
N MET A 1 3.44 28.76 6.88
CA MET A 1 3.52 27.61 7.82
C MET A 1 3.00 26.30 7.21
N THR A 2 2.00 26.29 6.32
CA THR A 2 1.48 25.10 5.64
C THR A 2 2.45 24.43 4.66
N GLN A 3 3.45 25.13 4.17
CA GLN A 3 4.44 24.60 3.21
C GLN A 3 5.42 23.58 3.85
N LEU A 4 5.65 23.65 5.17
CA LEU A 4 6.56 22.74 5.88
C LEU A 4 5.91 21.39 6.22
N LEU A 5 4.58 21.31 6.30
CA LEU A 5 3.89 20.10 6.69
C LEU A 5 3.91 19.04 5.57
N LEU A 6 3.79 19.43 4.32
CA LEU A 6 3.78 18.50 3.19
C LEU A 6 5.07 17.67 3.05
N PRO A 7 6.28 18.26 3.13
CA PRO A 7 7.53 17.48 3.20
C PRO A 7 7.56 16.49 4.38
N ILE A 8 7.04 16.87 5.54
CA ILE A 8 6.97 15.97 6.72
C ILE A 8 6.03 14.79 6.44
N ILE A 9 4.88 15.03 5.78
CA ILE A 9 3.96 13.98 5.35
C ILE A 9 4.64 13.04 4.34
N TYR A 10 5.39 13.57 3.38
CA TYR A 10 6.14 12.76 2.41
C TYR A 10 7.22 11.91 3.11
N LEU A 11 7.95 12.46 4.08
CA LEU A 11 8.91 11.70 4.89
C LEU A 11 8.22 10.60 5.71
N ALA A 12 7.02 10.87 6.23
CA ALA A 12 6.23 9.85 6.90
C ALA A 12 5.83 8.69 5.97
N PHE A 13 5.53 8.98 4.69
CA PHE A 13 5.25 7.94 3.70
C PHE A 13 6.50 7.17 3.23
N ILE A 14 7.65 7.82 3.11
CA ILE A 14 8.93 7.12 2.94
C ILE A 14 9.14 6.15 4.10
N SER A 15 8.88 6.61 5.33
CA SER A 15 9.06 5.80 6.53
C SER A 15 8.09 4.62 6.62
N LEU A 16 6.92 4.70 6.00
CA LEU A 16 6.00 3.56 5.85
C LEU A 16 6.56 2.52 4.88
N GLY A 17 7.11 2.95 3.76
CA GLY A 17 7.66 2.05 2.75
C GLY A 17 8.95 1.34 3.19
N LEU A 18 9.79 2.01 3.98
CA LEU A 18 11.08 1.46 4.41
C LEU A 18 10.99 0.05 5.01
N PRO A 19 10.11 -0.22 5.99
CA PRO A 19 10.05 -1.54 6.62
C PRO A 19 9.27 -2.58 5.82
N ASP A 20 8.42 -2.20 4.88
CA ASP A 20 7.60 -3.14 4.09
C ASP A 20 8.44 -4.13 3.29
N SER A 21 9.65 -3.75 2.88
CA SER A 21 10.58 -4.57 2.12
C SER A 21 11.71 -5.19 2.95
N LEU A 22 11.83 -4.82 4.24
CA LEU A 22 12.92 -5.30 5.10
C LEU A 22 12.81 -6.79 5.41
N LEU A 23 11.61 -7.28 5.73
CA LEU A 23 11.42 -8.67 6.08
C LEU A 23 11.87 -9.59 4.94
N GLY A 24 11.45 -9.29 3.71
CA GLY A 24 11.84 -10.07 2.53
C GLY A 24 13.34 -10.06 2.26
N SER A 25 13.99 -8.91 2.43
CA SER A 25 15.42 -8.77 2.19
C SER A 25 16.31 -9.36 3.30
N ALA A 26 15.82 -9.35 4.55
CA ALA A 26 16.55 -9.91 5.70
C ALA A 26 16.30 -11.42 5.88
N TRP A 27 15.14 -11.93 5.45
CA TRP A 27 14.68 -13.28 5.78
C TRP A 27 15.64 -14.41 5.39
N PRO A 28 16.31 -14.39 4.23
CA PRO A 28 17.28 -15.43 3.89
C PRO A 28 18.40 -15.59 4.92
N THR A 29 18.74 -14.53 5.65
CA THR A 29 19.73 -14.54 6.73
C THR A 29 19.10 -14.81 8.09
N MET A 30 17.85 -14.35 8.31
CA MET A 30 17.17 -14.48 9.60
C MET A 30 16.77 -15.92 9.93
N TYR A 31 16.10 -16.62 9.01
CA TYR A 31 15.51 -17.92 9.30
C TYR A 31 16.54 -18.99 9.69
N PRO A 32 17.75 -19.09 9.05
CA PRO A 32 18.76 -20.03 9.47
C PRO A 32 19.36 -19.68 10.83
N GLN A 33 19.60 -18.38 11.10
CA GLN A 33 20.15 -17.92 12.39
C GLN A 33 19.19 -18.14 13.56
N LEU A 34 17.88 -18.08 13.30
CA LEU A 34 16.84 -18.33 14.30
C LEU A 34 16.49 -19.82 14.43
N GLY A 35 17.03 -20.69 13.56
CA GLY A 35 16.75 -22.13 13.57
C GLY A 35 15.30 -22.49 13.27
N ILE A 36 14.62 -21.72 12.40
CA ILE A 36 13.19 -21.87 12.11
C ILE A 36 12.95 -22.18 10.63
N PRO A 37 11.79 -22.75 10.25
CA PRO A 37 11.43 -22.99 8.86
C PRO A 37 11.34 -21.70 8.04
N PHE A 38 11.70 -21.77 6.75
CA PHE A 38 11.60 -20.64 5.83
C PHE A 38 10.18 -20.04 5.76
N SER A 39 9.15 -20.88 5.86
CA SER A 39 7.73 -20.49 5.80
C SER A 39 7.26 -19.59 6.94
N TYR A 40 8.02 -19.46 8.02
CA TYR A 40 7.64 -18.65 9.18
C TYR A 40 7.60 -17.14 8.91
N ALA A 41 8.22 -16.65 7.80
CA ALA A 41 7.98 -15.27 7.31
C ALA A 41 6.49 -14.98 7.10
N GLY A 42 5.74 -15.99 6.63
CA GLY A 42 4.30 -15.87 6.45
C GLY A 42 3.55 -15.58 7.75
N ILE A 43 3.97 -16.15 8.88
CA ILE A 43 3.36 -15.91 10.20
C ILE A 43 3.55 -14.44 10.60
N LEU A 44 4.76 -13.89 10.45
CA LEU A 44 5.04 -12.48 10.74
C LEU A 44 4.21 -11.56 9.84
N SER A 45 4.19 -11.84 8.54
CA SER A 45 3.39 -11.08 7.58
C SER A 45 1.90 -11.12 7.90
N MET A 46 1.36 -12.27 8.33
CA MET A 46 -0.03 -12.40 8.75
C MET A 46 -0.33 -11.57 10.00
N ILE A 47 0.53 -11.62 11.03
CA ILE A 47 0.35 -10.82 12.27
C ILE A 47 0.36 -9.33 11.93
N ILE A 48 1.31 -8.87 11.13
CA ILE A 48 1.41 -7.48 10.67
C ILE A 48 0.13 -7.10 9.91
N SER A 49 -0.27 -7.88 8.91
CA SER A 49 -1.45 -7.58 8.08
C SER A 49 -2.75 -7.56 8.90
N LEU A 50 -2.94 -8.48 9.84
CA LEU A 50 -4.11 -8.47 10.73
C LEU A 50 -4.12 -7.22 11.62
N GLY A 51 -2.97 -6.85 12.19
CA GLY A 51 -2.83 -5.60 12.96
C GLY A 51 -3.16 -4.37 12.11
N THR A 52 -2.68 -4.34 10.87
CA THR A 52 -2.93 -3.25 9.92
C THR A 52 -4.41 -3.14 9.55
N ILE A 53 -5.10 -4.28 9.30
CA ILE A 53 -6.55 -4.32 9.04
C ILE A 53 -7.33 -3.75 10.23
N VAL A 54 -7.05 -4.25 11.44
CA VAL A 54 -7.74 -3.82 12.67
C VAL A 54 -7.52 -2.32 12.90
N SER A 55 -6.30 -1.85 12.73
CA SER A 55 -5.93 -0.44 12.93
C SER A 55 -6.60 0.48 11.91
N SER A 56 -6.61 0.10 10.63
CA SER A 56 -7.27 0.85 9.57
C SER A 56 -8.79 0.97 9.79
N LEU A 57 -9.44 -0.12 10.21
CA LEU A 57 -10.88 -0.10 10.56
C LEU A 57 -11.21 0.86 11.71
N ASN A 58 -10.27 1.06 12.64
CA ASN A 58 -10.43 1.97 13.76
C ASN A 58 -9.88 3.38 13.50
N SER A 59 -9.32 3.65 12.33
CA SER A 59 -8.64 4.91 12.02
C SER A 59 -9.54 6.14 12.16
N ASP A 60 -10.82 6.05 11.79
CA ASP A 60 -11.77 7.15 11.96
C ASP A 60 -11.97 7.49 13.44
N ARG A 61 -12.15 6.49 14.31
CA ARG A 61 -12.30 6.70 15.76
C ARG A 61 -11.07 7.35 16.36
N LEU A 62 -9.89 6.82 15.99
CA LEU A 62 -8.60 7.33 16.46
C LEU A 62 -8.36 8.78 15.99
N THR A 63 -8.64 9.05 14.71
CA THR A 63 -8.45 10.39 14.13
C THR A 63 -9.43 11.42 14.70
N ARG A 64 -10.68 11.02 15.00
CA ARG A 64 -11.64 11.88 15.70
C ARG A 64 -11.20 12.19 17.13
N ALA A 65 -10.69 11.20 17.86
CA ALA A 65 -10.29 11.36 19.25
C ALA A 65 -9.00 12.15 19.43
N LEU A 66 -8.00 11.88 18.59
CA LEU A 66 -6.63 12.38 18.77
C LEU A 66 -6.22 13.46 17.74
N GLY A 67 -6.90 13.51 16.59
CA GLY A 67 -6.49 14.29 15.43
C GLY A 67 -5.43 13.58 14.59
N THR A 68 -5.37 13.89 13.28
CA THR A 68 -4.48 13.23 12.31
C THR A 68 -3.01 13.31 12.72
N GLY A 69 -2.53 14.48 13.16
CA GLY A 69 -1.12 14.66 13.53
C GLY A 69 -0.68 13.75 14.68
N ARG A 70 -1.48 13.62 15.73
CA ARG A 70 -1.16 12.73 16.87
C ARG A 70 -1.24 11.26 16.47
N VAL A 71 -2.26 10.88 15.68
CA VAL A 71 -2.35 9.50 15.15
C VAL A 71 -1.10 9.18 14.34
N THR A 72 -0.66 10.06 13.45
CA THR A 72 0.56 9.88 12.65
C THR A 72 1.79 9.74 13.53
N ALA A 73 2.02 10.65 14.48
CA ALA A 73 3.19 10.64 15.34
C ALA A 73 3.26 9.38 16.24
N LEU A 74 2.13 8.98 16.84
CA LEU A 74 2.04 7.78 17.67
C LEU A 74 2.24 6.51 16.83
N SER A 75 1.64 6.44 15.65
CA SER A 75 1.75 5.30 14.75
C SER A 75 3.17 5.08 14.26
N VAL A 76 3.86 6.15 13.82
CA VAL A 76 5.29 6.08 13.44
C VAL A 76 6.14 5.72 14.65
N GLY A 77 5.81 6.21 15.83
CA GLY A 77 6.47 5.82 17.09
C GLY A 77 6.29 4.32 17.41
N MET A 78 5.09 3.77 17.18
CA MET A 78 4.81 2.34 17.38
C MET A 78 5.60 1.47 16.38
N THR A 79 5.63 1.85 15.09
CA THR A 79 6.44 1.13 14.10
C THR A 79 7.93 1.25 14.38
N ALA A 80 8.40 2.42 14.81
CA ALA A 80 9.79 2.62 15.23
C ALA A 80 10.17 1.72 16.41
N ALA A 81 9.33 1.64 17.45
CA ALA A 81 9.54 0.75 18.60
C ALA A 81 9.53 -0.72 18.17
N ALA A 82 8.63 -1.11 17.28
CA ALA A 82 8.56 -2.47 16.75
C ALA A 82 9.82 -2.86 15.98
N LEU A 83 10.31 -1.99 15.09
CA LEU A 83 11.56 -2.23 14.35
C LEU A 83 12.78 -2.26 15.26
N PHE A 84 12.80 -1.41 16.28
CA PHE A 84 13.85 -1.49 17.31
C PHE A 84 13.77 -2.82 18.06
N GLY A 85 12.56 -3.27 18.43
CA GLY A 85 12.30 -4.58 19.01
C GLY A 85 12.79 -5.72 18.10
N PHE A 86 12.54 -5.66 16.78
CA PHE A 86 13.10 -6.62 15.81
C PHE A 86 14.62 -6.61 15.86
N SER A 87 15.25 -5.43 15.96
CA SER A 87 16.70 -5.27 15.97
C SER A 87 17.40 -5.87 17.21
N VAL A 88 16.68 -6.13 18.27
CA VAL A 88 17.20 -6.76 19.51
C VAL A 88 16.67 -8.16 19.74
N SER A 89 15.81 -8.66 18.83
CA SER A 89 15.22 -9.98 18.95
C SER A 89 16.22 -11.07 18.57
N GLY A 90 16.39 -12.06 19.44
CA GLY A 90 17.19 -13.26 19.21
C GLY A 90 16.36 -14.52 19.01
N GLN A 91 15.04 -14.44 19.11
CA GLN A 91 14.12 -15.58 19.00
C GLN A 91 12.87 -15.20 18.22
N PHE A 92 12.26 -16.17 17.53
CA PHE A 92 11.12 -15.95 16.64
C PHE A 92 9.88 -15.40 17.36
N TRP A 93 9.57 -15.90 18.56
CA TRP A 93 8.43 -15.41 19.32
C TRP A 93 8.52 -13.91 19.68
N MET A 94 9.74 -13.39 19.87
CA MET A 94 9.96 -11.96 20.10
C MET A 94 9.58 -11.15 18.85
N LEU A 95 9.92 -11.63 17.65
CA LEU A 95 9.53 -11.01 16.39
C LEU A 95 7.99 -11.01 16.25
N CYS A 96 7.32 -12.11 16.59
CA CYS A 96 5.85 -12.18 16.59
C CYS A 96 5.23 -11.17 17.54
N LEU A 97 5.81 -10.97 18.72
CA LEU A 97 5.34 -9.97 19.69
C LEU A 97 5.45 -8.55 19.14
N TRP A 98 6.60 -8.22 18.56
CA TRP A 98 6.84 -6.90 17.96
C TRP A 98 6.08 -6.66 16.64
N ALA A 99 5.70 -7.72 15.93
CA ALA A 99 4.89 -7.64 14.73
C ALA A 99 3.49 -7.04 15.00
N VAL A 100 2.95 -7.20 16.24
CA VAL A 100 1.65 -6.63 16.64
C VAL A 100 1.68 -5.10 16.63
N PRO A 101 2.53 -4.41 17.43
CA PRO A 101 2.59 -2.95 17.38
C PRO A 101 3.03 -2.42 16.02
N TYR A 102 3.83 -3.17 15.24
CA TYR A 102 4.17 -2.82 13.87
C TYR A 102 2.91 -2.69 12.99
N GLY A 103 2.09 -3.75 12.93
CA GLY A 103 0.86 -3.75 12.12
C GLY A 103 -0.14 -2.70 12.59
N LEU A 104 -0.37 -2.57 13.90
CA LEU A 104 -1.27 -1.56 14.46
C LEU A 104 -0.81 -0.13 14.13
N GLY A 105 0.48 0.17 14.16
CA GLY A 105 1.02 1.45 13.76
C GLY A 105 0.83 1.71 12.26
N ALA A 106 1.18 0.76 11.40
CA ALA A 106 1.15 0.93 9.95
C ALA A 106 -0.26 1.29 9.42
N GLY A 107 -1.32 0.59 9.86
CA GLY A 107 -2.65 0.80 9.31
C GLY A 107 -3.29 2.14 9.65
N SER A 108 -3.12 2.62 10.87
CA SER A 108 -3.72 3.91 11.28
C SER A 108 -3.07 5.09 10.60
N VAL A 109 -1.74 5.09 10.45
CA VAL A 109 -1.04 6.20 9.80
C VAL A 109 -1.36 6.25 8.32
N ASP A 110 -1.43 5.12 7.64
CA ASP A 110 -1.77 5.04 6.23
C ASP A 110 -3.15 5.66 5.97
N ALA A 111 -4.19 5.16 6.64
CA ALA A 111 -5.54 5.69 6.49
C ALA A 111 -5.67 7.18 6.90
N ALA A 112 -4.99 7.61 7.95
CA ALA A 112 -5.07 8.98 8.44
C ALA A 112 -4.40 9.98 7.50
N LEU A 113 -3.20 9.66 7.00
CA LEU A 113 -2.47 10.54 6.07
C LEU A 113 -3.12 10.59 4.69
N ASN A 114 -3.61 9.47 4.17
CA ASN A 114 -4.35 9.43 2.91
C ASN A 114 -5.58 10.35 2.98
N ASN A 115 -6.39 10.25 4.03
CA ASN A 115 -7.54 11.14 4.19
C ASN A 115 -7.12 12.60 4.37
N TYR A 116 -6.06 12.87 5.15
CA TYR A 116 -5.59 14.23 5.35
C TYR A 116 -5.15 14.88 4.03
N VAL A 117 -4.40 14.15 3.20
CA VAL A 117 -3.96 14.64 1.89
C VAL A 117 -5.16 14.82 0.96
N ALA A 118 -6.11 13.88 0.94
CA ALA A 118 -7.32 13.99 0.12
C ALA A 118 -8.19 15.22 0.47
N LEU A 119 -8.17 15.67 1.74
CA LEU A 119 -8.97 16.80 2.20
C LEU A 119 -8.27 18.16 2.06
N HIS A 120 -6.94 18.20 2.06
CA HIS A 120 -6.20 19.47 2.21
C HIS A 120 -5.25 19.78 1.05
N TYR A 121 -5.03 18.83 0.14
CA TYR A 121 -4.10 18.97 -0.96
C TYR A 121 -4.71 18.50 -2.28
N GLU A 122 -4.11 18.90 -3.40
CA GLU A 122 -4.52 18.52 -4.74
C GLU A 122 -4.12 17.06 -5.06
N SER A 123 -4.77 16.44 -6.04
CA SER A 123 -4.55 15.06 -6.49
C SER A 123 -3.08 14.74 -6.81
N ARG A 124 -2.31 15.72 -7.32
CA ARG A 124 -0.87 15.55 -7.57
C ARG A 124 -0.09 15.14 -6.31
N HIS A 125 -0.45 15.71 -5.17
CA HIS A 125 0.22 15.41 -3.90
C HIS A 125 -0.11 14.01 -3.40
N MET A 126 -1.30 13.49 -3.71
CA MET A 126 -1.65 12.09 -3.44
C MET A 126 -0.78 11.14 -4.27
N SER A 127 -0.60 11.41 -5.56
CA SER A 127 0.27 10.60 -6.43
C SER A 127 1.73 10.63 -5.97
N TRP A 128 2.25 11.80 -5.61
CA TRP A 128 3.61 11.93 -5.08
C TRP A 128 3.78 11.32 -3.69
N LEU A 129 2.75 11.34 -2.86
CA LEU A 129 2.74 10.67 -1.57
C LEU A 129 3.02 9.17 -1.74
N HIS A 130 2.31 8.51 -2.65
CA HIS A 130 2.52 7.10 -2.95
C HIS A 130 3.81 6.81 -3.73
N CYS A 131 4.34 7.80 -4.47
CA CYS A 131 5.69 7.73 -5.03
C CYS A 131 6.73 7.69 -3.89
N MET A 132 6.56 8.49 -2.84
CA MET A 132 7.46 8.49 -1.67
C MET A 132 7.45 7.16 -0.91
N TRP A 133 6.28 6.49 -0.80
CA TRP A 133 6.22 5.13 -0.30
C TRP A 133 7.09 4.18 -1.14
N GLY A 134 7.00 4.26 -2.48
CA GLY A 134 7.83 3.47 -3.40
C GLY A 134 9.34 3.76 -3.24
N VAL A 135 9.73 5.00 -2.97
CA VAL A 135 11.11 5.35 -2.62
C VAL A 135 11.53 4.63 -1.33
N GLY A 136 10.66 4.63 -0.31
CA GLY A 136 10.91 3.91 0.94
C GLY A 136 11.13 2.42 0.74
N THR A 137 10.25 1.75 -0.01
CA THR A 137 10.37 0.30 -0.31
C THR A 137 11.64 -0.04 -1.10
N THR A 138 12.17 0.90 -1.85
CA THR A 138 13.44 0.73 -2.58
C THR A 138 14.64 0.91 -1.65
N ILE A 139 14.61 1.86 -0.73
CA ILE A 139 15.72 2.16 0.19
C ILE A 139 15.89 1.06 1.25
N GLY A 140 14.79 0.47 1.75
CA GLY A 140 14.83 -0.56 2.78
C GLY A 140 15.80 -1.71 2.49
N PRO A 141 15.67 -2.42 1.35
CA PRO A 141 16.59 -3.48 0.95
C PRO A 141 18.03 -3.02 0.75
N VAL A 142 18.24 -1.79 0.27
CA VAL A 142 19.59 -1.21 0.11
C VAL A 142 20.28 -1.07 1.46
N VAL A 143 19.57 -0.53 2.46
CA VAL A 143 20.11 -0.40 3.84
C VAL A 143 20.40 -1.78 4.43
N MET A 144 19.48 -2.74 4.26
CA MET A 144 19.68 -4.12 4.74
C MET A 144 20.87 -4.78 4.03
N GLY A 145 20.92 -4.66 2.69
CA GLY A 145 22.00 -5.21 1.88
C GLY A 145 23.36 -4.61 2.25
N ALA A 146 23.44 -3.31 2.48
CA ALA A 146 24.68 -2.64 2.93
C ALA A 146 25.11 -3.14 4.31
N ALA A 147 24.19 -3.33 5.26
CA ALA A 147 24.50 -3.90 6.56
C ALA A 147 25.07 -5.32 6.45
N LEU A 148 24.41 -6.19 5.68
CA LEU A 148 24.82 -7.57 5.50
C LEU A 148 26.16 -7.70 4.72
N SER A 149 26.35 -6.90 3.66
CA SER A 149 27.60 -6.86 2.89
C SER A 149 28.77 -6.30 3.70
N GLY A 150 28.49 -5.41 4.65
CA GLY A 150 29.47 -4.88 5.61
C GLY A 150 29.82 -5.84 6.75
N GLY A 151 29.35 -7.09 6.73
CA GLY A 151 29.62 -8.10 7.75
C GLY A 151 28.79 -7.91 9.03
N LEU A 152 27.80 -7.03 9.01
CA LEU A 152 26.88 -6.84 10.14
C LEU A 152 25.72 -7.83 10.06
N SER A 153 25.02 -8.03 11.19
CA SER A 153 23.82 -8.86 11.24
C SER A 153 22.60 -8.14 10.66
N TRP A 154 21.54 -8.90 10.30
CA TRP A 154 20.25 -8.37 9.90
C TRP A 154 19.62 -7.44 10.98
N ASN A 155 19.94 -7.66 12.26
CA ASN A 155 19.55 -6.81 13.37
C ASN A 155 20.02 -5.36 13.17
N SER A 156 21.21 -5.16 12.59
CA SER A 156 21.74 -3.81 12.31
C SER A 156 20.95 -3.08 11.25
N GLY A 157 20.50 -3.77 10.20
CA GLY A 157 19.62 -3.20 9.17
C GLY A 157 18.31 -2.69 9.77
N TYR A 158 17.64 -3.50 10.60
CA TYR A 158 16.44 -3.08 11.33
C TYR A 158 16.73 -1.91 12.28
N ARG A 159 17.89 -1.91 12.96
CA ARG A 159 18.28 -0.85 13.89
C ARG A 159 18.46 0.50 13.19
N TYR A 160 19.08 0.53 12.02
CA TYR A 160 19.26 1.77 11.26
C TYR A 160 17.92 2.38 10.86
N ILE A 161 17.00 1.57 10.35
CA ILE A 161 15.66 2.04 9.99
C ILE A 161 14.87 2.47 11.26
N ALA A 162 14.97 1.72 12.35
CA ALA A 162 14.33 2.08 13.61
C ALA A 162 14.81 3.44 14.13
N LEU A 163 16.13 3.70 14.13
CA LEU A 163 16.68 4.99 14.55
C LEU A 163 16.18 6.14 13.67
N PHE A 164 16.12 5.93 12.35
CA PHE A 164 15.53 6.91 11.45
C PHE A 164 14.06 7.18 11.79
N GLN A 165 13.26 6.15 12.04
CA GLN A 165 11.85 6.32 12.39
C GLN A 165 11.65 6.94 13.79
N ILE A 166 12.51 6.66 14.76
CA ILE A 166 12.50 7.34 16.07
C ILE A 166 12.73 8.84 15.89
N ALA A 167 13.75 9.23 15.11
CA ALA A 167 14.02 10.63 14.80
C ALA A 167 12.82 11.28 14.07
N LEU A 168 12.26 10.61 13.10
CA LEU A 168 11.07 11.11 12.39
C LEU A 168 9.85 11.22 13.30
N SER A 169 9.63 10.28 14.22
CA SER A 169 8.56 10.36 15.21
C SER A 169 8.71 11.60 16.09
N ALA A 170 9.94 11.91 16.52
CA ALA A 170 10.21 13.16 17.25
C ALA A 170 9.89 14.41 16.42
N VAL A 171 10.27 14.44 15.13
CA VAL A 171 9.90 15.53 14.20
C VAL A 171 8.39 15.64 14.06
N LEU A 172 7.67 14.52 13.94
CA LEU A 172 6.21 14.50 13.87
C LEU A 172 5.55 15.06 15.13
N PHE A 173 6.04 14.72 16.32
CA PHE A 173 5.56 15.32 17.57
C PHE A 173 5.82 16.83 17.63
N CYS A 174 6.99 17.29 17.20
CA CYS A 174 7.31 18.72 17.09
C CYS A 174 6.44 19.45 16.05
N SER A 175 5.96 18.73 15.02
CA SER A 175 5.13 19.29 13.95
C SER A 175 3.64 19.42 14.32
N LEU A 176 3.19 18.91 15.47
CA LEU A 176 1.78 18.90 15.85
C LEU A 176 1.07 20.26 15.71
N PRO A 177 1.69 21.40 16.01
CA PRO A 177 1.04 22.72 15.84
C PRO A 177 0.76 23.10 14.38
N LEU A 178 1.40 22.42 13.40
CA LEU A 178 1.23 22.68 11.96
C LEU A 178 -0.01 21.99 11.37
N TRP A 179 -0.55 20.98 12.06
CA TRP A 179 -1.67 20.19 11.55
C TRP A 179 -2.98 20.95 11.66
N ARG A 180 -3.71 21.04 10.55
CA ARG A 180 -5.02 21.69 10.52
C ARG A 180 -6.05 20.84 11.27
N LYS A 181 -6.98 21.50 11.93
CA LYS A 181 -8.15 20.84 12.49
C LYS A 181 -9.01 20.24 11.39
N ARG A 182 -9.76 19.20 11.72
CA ARG A 182 -10.73 18.60 10.78
C ARG A 182 -11.73 19.66 10.31
N PRO A 183 -12.04 19.68 8.99
CA PRO A 183 -13.02 20.63 8.45
C PRO A 183 -14.46 20.39 8.96
N ASP A 184 -14.76 19.16 9.42
CA ASP A 184 -16.07 18.73 9.93
C ASP A 184 -16.24 18.89 11.45
N ALA A 185 -15.27 19.45 12.15
CA ALA A 185 -15.42 19.81 13.55
C ALA A 185 -16.38 20.99 13.71
N ALA A 186 -17.39 20.85 14.59
CA ALA A 186 -18.29 21.95 14.89
C ALA A 186 -17.55 23.15 15.53
N PRO A 187 -18.10 24.37 15.44
CA PRO A 187 -17.48 25.57 16.02
C PRO A 187 -17.19 25.48 17.52
N ASP A 188 -17.97 24.67 18.25
CA ASP A 188 -17.78 24.37 19.66
C ASP A 188 -16.71 23.31 19.95
N GLY A 189 -16.06 22.81 18.90
CA GLY A 189 -15.03 21.76 18.98
C GLY A 189 -15.57 20.34 19.14
N THR A 190 -16.90 20.15 19.11
CA THR A 190 -17.50 18.81 19.13
C THR A 190 -17.23 18.10 17.81
N VAL A 191 -16.85 16.83 17.90
CA VAL A 191 -16.58 15.99 16.71
C VAL A 191 -17.74 15.00 16.57
N PRO A 192 -18.40 14.93 15.41
CA PRO A 192 -19.47 13.96 15.17
C PRO A 192 -19.02 12.54 15.52
N LYS A 193 -19.96 11.74 16.05
CA LYS A 193 -19.65 10.35 16.43
C LYS A 193 -19.15 9.55 15.23
N ALA A 194 -18.11 8.75 15.44
CA ALA A 194 -17.58 7.86 14.42
C ALA A 194 -18.65 6.89 13.92
N LEU A 195 -18.72 6.69 12.61
CA LEU A 195 -19.64 5.72 12.02
C LEU A 195 -19.28 4.29 12.43
N THR A 196 -20.31 3.49 12.67
CA THR A 196 -20.15 2.04 12.82
C THR A 196 -19.96 1.39 11.44
N LEU A 197 -19.35 0.21 11.39
CA LEU A 197 -19.16 -0.53 10.14
C LEU A 197 -20.46 -0.72 9.35
N PRO A 198 -21.61 -1.14 9.95
CA PRO A 198 -22.86 -1.23 9.22
C PRO A 198 -23.33 0.09 8.62
N GLN A 199 -23.12 1.21 9.33
CA GLN A 199 -23.46 2.54 8.81
C GLN A 199 -22.61 2.94 7.61
N VAL A 200 -21.30 2.63 7.64
CA VAL A 200 -20.43 2.88 6.46
C VAL A 200 -20.85 2.02 5.29
N PHE A 201 -21.15 0.74 5.51
CA PHE A 201 -21.66 -0.16 4.45
C PHE A 201 -23.02 0.25 3.87
N ALA A 202 -23.81 1.03 4.63
CA ALA A 202 -25.08 1.57 4.16
C ALA A 202 -24.92 2.81 3.26
N LEU A 203 -23.74 3.44 3.25
CA LEU A 203 -23.50 4.60 2.38
C LEU A 203 -23.57 4.18 0.90
N PRO A 204 -24.27 4.94 0.03
CA PRO A 204 -24.29 4.67 -1.41
C PRO A 204 -22.88 4.65 -1.99
N GLY A 205 -22.50 3.59 -2.67
CA GLY A 205 -21.17 3.46 -3.28
C GLY A 205 -20.06 2.88 -2.37
N ALA A 206 -20.30 2.74 -1.05
CA ALA A 206 -19.26 2.26 -0.13
C ALA A 206 -18.78 0.84 -0.45
N LYS A 207 -19.70 -0.07 -0.75
CA LYS A 207 -19.35 -1.47 -1.14
C LYS A 207 -18.60 -1.51 -2.46
N GLU A 208 -18.97 -0.65 -3.40
CA GLU A 208 -18.35 -0.54 -4.71
C GLU A 208 -16.91 -0.06 -4.60
N VAL A 209 -16.65 0.99 -3.85
CA VAL A 209 -15.28 1.50 -3.68
C VAL A 209 -14.39 0.52 -2.93
N MET A 210 -14.94 -0.17 -1.94
CA MET A 210 -14.23 -1.21 -1.21
C MET A 210 -13.82 -2.38 -2.11
N LEU A 211 -14.79 -2.90 -2.91
CA LEU A 211 -14.51 -4.01 -3.80
C LEU A 211 -13.58 -3.58 -4.94
N CYS A 212 -13.72 -2.35 -5.44
CA CYS A 212 -12.78 -1.76 -6.40
C CYS A 212 -11.36 -1.76 -5.84
N PHE A 213 -11.19 -1.32 -4.60
CA PHE A 213 -9.88 -1.22 -3.96
C PHE A 213 -9.29 -2.58 -3.61
N PHE A 214 -10.13 -3.52 -3.14
CA PHE A 214 -9.77 -4.93 -2.98
C PHE A 214 -9.23 -5.53 -4.27
N CYS A 215 -9.95 -5.35 -5.40
CA CYS A 215 -9.56 -5.89 -6.69
C CYS A 215 -8.25 -5.27 -7.20
N TYR A 216 -8.05 -3.97 -6.97
CA TYR A 216 -6.79 -3.31 -7.30
C TYR A 216 -5.62 -3.95 -6.57
N CYS A 217 -5.70 -4.05 -5.25
CA CYS A 217 -4.61 -4.60 -4.43
C CYS A 217 -4.38 -6.09 -4.69
N ALA A 218 -5.45 -6.85 -4.92
CA ALA A 218 -5.38 -8.24 -5.34
C ALA A 218 -4.60 -8.41 -6.66
N LEU A 219 -4.88 -7.54 -7.65
CA LEU A 219 -4.21 -7.53 -8.94
C LEU A 219 -2.73 -7.13 -8.80
N GLU A 220 -2.46 -5.99 -8.15
CA GLU A 220 -1.10 -5.46 -7.98
C GLU A 220 -0.18 -6.46 -7.28
N THR A 221 -0.63 -6.99 -6.14
CA THR A 221 0.19 -7.91 -5.33
C THR A 221 0.36 -9.26 -6.01
N THR A 222 -0.68 -9.79 -6.68
CA THR A 222 -0.57 -11.03 -7.45
C THR A 222 0.37 -10.85 -8.64
N ALA A 223 0.27 -9.73 -9.36
CA ALA A 223 1.18 -9.42 -10.46
C ALA A 223 2.64 -9.36 -9.98
N GLY A 224 2.90 -8.61 -8.92
CA GLY A 224 4.24 -8.49 -8.35
C GLY A 224 4.85 -9.82 -7.90
N LEU A 225 4.05 -10.68 -7.26
CA LEU A 225 4.53 -11.95 -6.73
C LEU A 225 4.75 -13.01 -7.81
N TRP A 226 3.82 -13.13 -8.77
CA TRP A 226 3.78 -14.27 -9.68
C TRP A 226 4.29 -13.99 -11.11
N ALA A 227 4.57 -12.72 -11.45
CA ALA A 227 5.02 -12.33 -12.78
C ALA A 227 6.26 -13.07 -13.24
N SER A 228 7.29 -13.15 -12.40
CA SER A 228 8.54 -13.87 -12.74
C SER A 228 8.30 -15.36 -12.99
N SER A 229 7.47 -16.00 -12.15
CA SER A 229 7.08 -17.41 -12.34
C SER A 229 6.30 -17.62 -13.63
N TYR A 230 5.35 -16.76 -13.97
CA TYR A 230 4.63 -16.81 -15.24
C TYR A 230 5.56 -16.66 -16.43
N LEU A 231 6.46 -15.66 -16.41
CA LEU A 231 7.44 -15.45 -17.49
C LEU A 231 8.35 -16.67 -17.68
N THR A 232 8.82 -17.27 -16.59
CA THR A 232 9.74 -18.41 -16.66
C THR A 232 9.02 -19.70 -17.06
N LEU A 233 7.90 -20.03 -16.41
CA LEU A 233 7.23 -21.32 -16.59
C LEU A 233 6.37 -21.39 -17.84
N VAL A 234 5.74 -20.28 -18.26
CA VAL A 234 4.79 -20.25 -19.38
C VAL A 234 5.41 -19.64 -20.63
N ARG A 235 6.19 -18.56 -20.46
CA ARG A 235 6.76 -17.83 -21.60
C ARG A 235 8.20 -18.22 -21.92
N GLN A 236 8.78 -19.17 -21.16
CA GLN A 236 10.14 -19.68 -21.35
C GLN A 236 11.23 -18.58 -21.32
N VAL A 237 10.97 -17.50 -20.55
CA VAL A 237 11.96 -16.43 -20.35
C VAL A 237 13.02 -16.93 -19.36
N PRO A 238 14.32 -16.72 -19.62
CA PRO A 238 15.37 -17.07 -18.66
C PRO A 238 15.09 -16.44 -17.28
N ALA A 239 15.30 -17.21 -16.21
CA ALA A 239 14.92 -16.80 -14.84
C ALA A 239 15.51 -15.44 -14.42
N GLN A 240 16.76 -15.15 -14.81
CA GLN A 240 17.42 -13.87 -14.54
C GLN A 240 16.70 -12.70 -15.23
N THR A 241 16.31 -12.86 -16.50
CA THR A 241 15.56 -11.86 -17.25
C THR A 241 14.16 -11.69 -16.67
N ALA A 242 13.48 -12.78 -16.32
CA ALA A 242 12.17 -12.76 -15.70
C ALA A 242 12.17 -12.02 -14.35
N ALA A 243 13.18 -12.25 -13.50
CA ALA A 243 13.36 -11.53 -12.24
C ALA A 243 13.60 -10.02 -12.46
N SER A 244 14.42 -9.66 -13.45
CA SER A 244 14.66 -8.25 -13.81
C SER A 244 13.38 -7.54 -14.25
N PHE A 245 12.53 -8.20 -15.05
CA PHE A 245 11.26 -7.63 -15.49
C PHE A 245 10.21 -7.58 -14.37
N ALA A 246 10.22 -8.50 -13.42
CA ALA A 246 9.42 -8.40 -12.20
C ALA A 246 9.82 -7.17 -11.37
N SER A 247 11.11 -6.83 -11.32
CA SER A 247 11.57 -5.58 -10.68
C SER A 247 11.11 -4.34 -11.45
N LEU A 248 11.10 -4.38 -12.79
CA LEU A 248 10.59 -3.27 -13.61
C LEU A 248 9.11 -3.00 -13.41
N PHE A 249 8.32 -4.02 -13.04
CA PHE A 249 6.92 -3.82 -12.64
C PHE A 249 6.81 -2.82 -11.47
N TYR A 250 7.57 -3.01 -10.41
CA TYR A 250 7.56 -2.10 -9.25
C TYR A 250 8.16 -0.73 -9.56
N ILE A 251 9.22 -0.69 -10.38
CA ILE A 251 9.79 0.57 -10.89
C ILE A 251 8.72 1.30 -11.71
N GLY A 252 7.98 0.57 -12.57
CA GLY A 252 6.86 1.11 -13.34
C GLY A 252 5.79 1.76 -12.47
N ILE A 253 5.41 1.11 -11.37
CA ILE A 253 4.46 1.69 -10.41
C ILE A 253 5.03 2.97 -9.79
N THR A 254 6.26 2.94 -9.28
CA THR A 254 6.88 4.06 -8.57
C THR A 254 7.10 5.26 -9.48
N VAL A 255 7.72 5.05 -10.64
CA VAL A 255 7.94 6.09 -11.64
C VAL A 255 6.61 6.57 -12.21
N GLY A 256 5.70 5.65 -12.49
CA GLY A 256 4.34 5.97 -12.94
C GLY A 256 3.62 6.89 -11.96
N ARG A 257 3.67 6.62 -10.65
CA ARG A 257 3.08 7.49 -9.60
C ARG A 257 3.73 8.88 -9.60
N GLY A 258 5.05 8.96 -9.81
CA GLY A 258 5.75 10.23 -9.97
C GLY A 258 5.24 11.03 -11.18
N VAL A 259 5.10 10.38 -12.33
CA VAL A 259 4.56 10.99 -13.57
C VAL A 259 3.09 11.37 -13.41
N CYS A 260 2.28 10.52 -12.75
CA CYS A 260 0.87 10.80 -12.49
C CYS A 260 0.66 12.11 -11.73
N GLY A 261 1.56 12.50 -10.84
CA GLY A 261 1.50 13.80 -10.16
C GLY A 261 1.50 15.00 -11.13
N PHE A 262 2.10 14.87 -12.32
CA PHE A 262 2.03 15.91 -13.37
C PHE A 262 0.80 15.75 -14.26
N LEU A 263 0.36 14.51 -14.53
CA LEU A 263 -0.84 14.26 -15.34
C LEU A 263 -2.11 14.77 -14.64
N THR A 264 -2.19 14.68 -13.32
CA THR A 264 -3.32 15.20 -12.53
C THR A 264 -3.48 16.71 -12.56
N LEU A 265 -2.51 17.46 -13.12
CA LEU A 265 -2.68 18.89 -13.43
C LEU A 265 -3.68 19.12 -14.58
N LYS A 266 -3.89 18.12 -15.43
CA LYS A 266 -4.76 18.21 -16.62
C LYS A 266 -5.92 17.21 -16.60
N LEU A 267 -5.80 16.13 -15.85
CA LEU A 267 -6.76 15.04 -15.80
C LEU A 267 -7.40 14.96 -14.40
N SER A 268 -8.71 14.76 -14.36
CA SER A 268 -9.44 14.50 -13.11
C SER A 268 -9.11 13.10 -12.56
N ASP A 269 -9.42 12.85 -11.28
CA ASP A 269 -9.22 11.54 -10.66
C ASP A 269 -9.94 10.42 -11.42
N ASP A 270 -11.17 10.65 -11.89
CA ASP A 270 -11.92 9.67 -12.69
C ASP A 270 -11.22 9.38 -14.05
N GLN A 271 -10.68 10.42 -14.71
CA GLN A 271 -9.90 10.26 -15.95
C GLN A 271 -8.60 9.50 -15.70
N MET A 272 -7.93 9.76 -14.58
CA MET A 272 -6.72 9.03 -14.17
C MET A 272 -7.00 7.55 -13.90
N ILE A 273 -8.11 7.23 -13.21
CA ILE A 273 -8.52 5.85 -12.95
C ILE A 273 -8.82 5.13 -14.27
N ARG A 274 -9.57 5.75 -15.18
CA ARG A 274 -9.88 5.18 -16.50
C ARG A 274 -8.63 4.98 -17.36
N LEU A 275 -7.70 5.91 -17.32
CA LEU A 275 -6.38 5.79 -17.98
C LEU A 275 -5.63 4.56 -17.43
N GLY A 276 -5.62 4.40 -16.10
CA GLY A 276 -5.04 3.23 -15.46
C GLY A 276 -5.67 1.92 -15.94
N PHE A 277 -7.01 1.83 -15.99
CA PHE A 277 -7.72 0.66 -16.51
C PHE A 277 -7.37 0.36 -17.98
N ALA A 278 -7.29 1.38 -18.81
CA ALA A 278 -6.92 1.22 -20.21
C ALA A 278 -5.50 0.68 -20.38
N VAL A 279 -4.52 1.27 -19.68
CA VAL A 279 -3.12 0.82 -19.71
C VAL A 279 -2.97 -0.60 -19.16
N LEU A 280 -3.66 -0.93 -18.04
CA LEU A 280 -3.74 -2.29 -17.49
C LEU A 280 -4.31 -3.27 -18.52
N GLY A 281 -5.41 -2.91 -19.18
CA GLY A 281 -6.04 -3.73 -20.20
C GLY A 281 -5.11 -4.03 -21.37
N VAL A 282 -4.39 -3.02 -21.87
CA VAL A 282 -3.37 -3.19 -22.91
C VAL A 282 -2.22 -4.10 -22.42
N GLY A 283 -1.76 -3.88 -21.19
CA GLY A 283 -0.71 -4.72 -20.58
C GLY A 283 -1.14 -6.19 -20.45
N ILE A 284 -2.34 -6.45 -19.94
CA ILE A 284 -2.88 -7.81 -19.83
C ILE A 284 -3.11 -8.44 -21.21
N ALA A 285 -3.62 -7.69 -22.18
CA ALA A 285 -3.78 -8.16 -23.56
C ALA A 285 -2.41 -8.55 -24.16
N ALA A 286 -1.36 -7.77 -23.93
CA ALA A 286 -0.02 -8.10 -24.37
C ALA A 286 0.53 -9.38 -23.70
N LEU A 287 0.20 -9.61 -22.42
CA LEU A 287 0.53 -10.89 -21.75
C LEU A 287 -0.17 -12.10 -22.39
N LEU A 288 -1.35 -11.92 -22.98
CA LEU A 288 -2.12 -12.98 -23.63
C LEU A 288 -1.66 -13.28 -25.06
N LEU A 289 -0.98 -12.32 -25.71
CA LEU A 289 -0.54 -12.52 -27.11
C LEU A 289 0.44 -13.69 -27.21
N PRO A 290 0.20 -14.64 -28.14
CA PRO A 290 1.14 -15.69 -28.42
C PRO A 290 2.39 -15.13 -29.15
N GLY A 291 3.48 -15.86 -29.13
CA GLY A 291 4.69 -15.52 -29.89
C GLY A 291 5.83 -15.03 -29.03
N THR A 292 6.41 -13.87 -29.35
CA THR A 292 7.69 -13.43 -28.78
C THR A 292 7.60 -13.08 -27.28
N GLN A 293 8.67 -13.36 -26.56
CA GLN A 293 8.82 -12.99 -25.14
C GLN A 293 8.66 -11.47 -24.92
N VAL A 294 8.95 -10.66 -25.97
CA VAL A 294 8.89 -9.20 -25.92
C VAL A 294 7.49 -8.70 -25.53
N PHE A 295 6.41 -9.30 -26.07
CA PHE A 295 5.05 -8.91 -25.70
C PHE A 295 4.73 -9.20 -24.24
N ALA A 296 5.22 -10.32 -23.70
CA ALA A 296 5.02 -10.66 -22.30
C ALA A 296 5.80 -9.71 -21.37
N LEU A 297 7.03 -9.37 -21.74
CA LEU A 297 7.87 -8.44 -20.98
C LEU A 297 7.30 -7.03 -20.99
N ALA A 298 6.93 -6.52 -22.19
CA ALA A 298 6.30 -5.20 -22.35
C ALA A 298 4.94 -5.15 -21.62
N GLY A 299 4.15 -6.23 -21.73
CA GLY A 299 2.86 -6.34 -21.03
C GLY A 299 3.01 -6.19 -19.52
N LEU A 300 4.01 -6.81 -18.91
CA LEU A 300 4.25 -6.71 -17.47
C LEU A 300 4.60 -5.27 -17.03
N VAL A 301 5.46 -4.59 -17.79
CA VAL A 301 5.79 -3.17 -17.53
C VAL A 301 4.55 -2.29 -17.65
N LEU A 302 3.70 -2.53 -18.67
CA LEU A 302 2.43 -1.82 -18.85
C LEU A 302 1.46 -2.09 -17.70
N VAL A 303 1.40 -3.32 -17.18
CA VAL A 303 0.59 -3.63 -15.99
C VAL A 303 1.07 -2.79 -14.80
N GLY A 304 2.37 -2.67 -14.57
CA GLY A 304 2.92 -1.81 -13.52
C GLY A 304 2.57 -0.32 -13.70
N LEU A 305 2.76 0.21 -14.91
CA LEU A 305 2.39 1.59 -15.24
C LEU A 305 0.89 1.84 -15.11
N GLY A 306 0.04 0.87 -15.49
CA GLY A 306 -1.41 0.98 -15.37
C GLY A 306 -1.89 0.98 -13.91
N CYS A 307 -1.19 0.30 -13.02
CA CYS A 307 -1.47 0.34 -11.58
C CYS A 307 -1.22 1.73 -10.98
N ALA A 308 -0.25 2.49 -11.50
CA ALA A 308 0.24 3.72 -10.90
C ALA A 308 -0.83 4.79 -10.60
N PRO A 309 -1.74 5.15 -11.53
CA PRO A 309 -2.73 6.21 -11.30
C PRO A 309 -3.92 5.77 -10.43
N ILE A 310 -4.23 4.48 -10.35
CA ILE A 310 -5.51 4.01 -9.80
C ILE A 310 -5.58 4.23 -8.29
N TYR A 311 -4.62 3.72 -7.53
CA TYR A 311 -4.63 3.77 -6.07
C TYR A 311 -4.72 5.20 -5.53
N PRO A 312 -3.84 6.15 -5.93
CA PRO A 312 -3.90 7.51 -5.40
C PRO A 312 -5.16 8.25 -5.82
N SER A 313 -5.66 8.04 -7.05
CA SER A 313 -6.85 8.75 -7.53
C SER A 313 -8.14 8.24 -6.88
N VAL A 314 -8.27 6.92 -6.62
CA VAL A 314 -9.44 6.38 -5.90
C VAL A 314 -9.53 6.95 -4.49
N ILE A 315 -8.39 7.05 -3.79
CA ILE A 315 -8.37 7.63 -2.43
C ILE A 315 -8.67 9.12 -2.46
N HIS A 316 -8.01 9.86 -3.36
CA HIS A 316 -8.20 11.31 -3.46
C HIS A 316 -9.65 11.68 -3.82
N ALA A 317 -10.33 10.87 -4.64
CA ALA A 317 -11.74 11.06 -4.99
C ALA A 317 -12.73 10.72 -3.85
N THR A 318 -12.30 10.02 -2.80
CA THR A 318 -13.21 9.56 -1.73
C THR A 318 -13.99 10.68 -1.03
N PRO A 319 -13.39 11.83 -0.67
CA PRO A 319 -14.15 12.94 -0.10
C PRO A 319 -15.21 13.54 -1.04
N ALA A 320 -14.95 13.52 -2.36
CA ALA A 320 -15.91 13.99 -3.36
C ALA A 320 -17.12 13.04 -3.50
N HIS A 321 -16.92 11.74 -3.31
CA HIS A 321 -17.99 10.74 -3.40
C HIS A 321 -18.82 10.61 -2.13
N PHE A 322 -18.22 10.76 -0.95
CA PHE A 322 -18.86 10.43 0.34
C PHE A 322 -18.98 11.61 1.29
N GLY A 323 -18.51 12.78 0.88
CA GLY A 323 -18.43 13.96 1.74
C GLY A 323 -17.27 13.90 2.73
N VAL A 324 -16.82 15.08 3.14
CA VAL A 324 -15.68 15.29 4.06
C VAL A 324 -15.89 14.55 5.40
N GLN A 325 -17.13 14.56 5.90
CA GLN A 325 -17.49 13.97 7.19
C GLN A 325 -17.37 12.43 7.23
N HIS A 326 -17.52 11.75 6.09
CA HIS A 326 -17.48 10.29 6.01
C HIS A 326 -16.18 9.76 5.41
N SER A 327 -15.37 10.61 4.77
CA SER A 327 -14.19 10.22 4.00
C SER A 327 -13.19 9.40 4.83
N GLN A 328 -12.92 9.77 6.08
CA GLN A 328 -11.98 9.02 6.93
C GLN A 328 -12.47 7.60 7.23
N ALA A 329 -13.77 7.43 7.51
CA ALA A 329 -14.34 6.10 7.76
C ALA A 329 -14.32 5.23 6.51
N VAL A 330 -14.64 5.79 5.35
CA VAL A 330 -14.62 5.08 4.06
C VAL A 330 -13.18 4.71 3.68
N ILE A 331 -12.21 5.62 3.81
CA ILE A 331 -10.80 5.33 3.54
C ILE A 331 -10.28 4.23 4.47
N GLY A 332 -10.65 4.26 5.76
CA GLY A 332 -10.28 3.20 6.70
C GLY A 332 -10.75 1.81 6.25
N ILE A 333 -11.97 1.71 5.71
CA ILE A 333 -12.50 0.46 5.18
C ILE A 333 -11.87 0.10 3.82
N GLN A 334 -11.61 1.07 2.95
CA GLN A 334 -10.85 0.85 1.70
C GLN A 334 -9.50 0.22 1.99
N MET A 335 -8.73 0.79 2.94
CA MET A 335 -7.42 0.25 3.34
C MET A 335 -7.54 -1.17 3.89
N SER A 336 -8.51 -1.41 4.78
CA SER A 336 -8.71 -2.75 5.32
C SER A 336 -9.04 -3.77 4.24
N SER A 337 -9.89 -3.40 3.27
CA SER A 337 -10.23 -4.22 2.12
C SER A 337 -9.01 -4.50 1.23
N ALA A 338 -8.16 -3.50 1.02
CA ALA A 338 -6.88 -3.63 0.31
C ALA A 338 -5.98 -4.68 0.97
N TYR A 339 -5.79 -4.60 2.28
CA TYR A 339 -4.96 -5.55 3.01
C TYR A 339 -5.52 -6.98 2.99
N VAL A 340 -6.85 -7.15 2.96
CA VAL A 340 -7.47 -8.46 2.74
C VAL A 340 -7.15 -8.97 1.33
N GLY A 341 -7.23 -8.13 0.31
CA GLY A 341 -6.86 -8.46 -1.06
C GLY A 341 -5.40 -8.90 -1.18
N ASN A 342 -4.48 -8.13 -0.58
CA ASN A 342 -3.05 -8.44 -0.56
C ASN A 342 -2.73 -9.76 0.13
N LEU A 343 -3.44 -10.06 1.22
CA LEU A 343 -3.19 -11.26 2.01
C LEU A 343 -3.75 -12.52 1.37
N ALA A 344 -4.95 -12.45 0.78
CA ALA A 344 -5.71 -13.64 0.36
C ALA A 344 -5.49 -14.00 -1.12
N MET A 345 -5.38 -13.02 -2.00
CA MET A 345 -5.47 -13.29 -3.45
C MET A 345 -4.18 -13.84 -4.08
N PRO A 346 -2.97 -13.42 -3.71
CA PRO A 346 -1.76 -14.03 -4.24
C PRO A 346 -1.58 -15.51 -3.86
N PRO A 347 -1.84 -15.95 -2.59
CA PRO A 347 -1.84 -17.37 -2.25
C PRO A 347 -2.92 -18.17 -3.00
N LEU A 348 -4.11 -17.60 -3.17
CA LEU A 348 -5.19 -18.24 -3.93
C LEU A 348 -4.75 -18.49 -5.38
N PHE A 349 -4.11 -17.52 -6.03
CA PHE A 349 -3.55 -17.74 -7.37
C PHE A 349 -2.48 -18.85 -7.34
N GLY A 350 -1.63 -18.92 -6.31
CA GLY A 350 -0.65 -19.98 -6.15
C GLY A 350 -1.27 -21.37 -6.12
N VAL A 351 -2.40 -21.53 -5.41
CA VAL A 351 -3.17 -22.78 -5.40
C VAL A 351 -3.72 -23.11 -6.80
N LEU A 352 -4.29 -22.12 -7.50
CA LEU A 352 -4.79 -22.31 -8.87
C LEU A 352 -3.66 -22.67 -9.85
N ALA A 353 -2.52 -21.99 -9.76
CA ALA A 353 -1.36 -22.23 -10.62
C ALA A 353 -0.79 -23.62 -10.40
N ASN A 354 -0.75 -24.11 -9.17
CA ASN A 354 -0.21 -25.43 -8.82
C ASN A 354 -1.16 -26.56 -9.22
N ASN A 355 -2.48 -26.41 -9.07
CA ASN A 355 -3.44 -27.48 -9.30
C ASN A 355 -4.00 -27.49 -10.74
N ILE A 356 -3.92 -26.36 -11.46
CA ILE A 356 -4.44 -26.25 -12.83
C ILE A 356 -3.29 -25.86 -13.78
N THR A 357 -2.89 -24.59 -13.81
CA THR A 357 -1.77 -24.12 -14.64
C THR A 357 -1.37 -22.67 -14.32
N PRO A 358 -0.06 -22.33 -14.33
CA PRO A 358 0.40 -20.95 -14.24
C PRO A 358 -0.05 -20.06 -15.43
N ALA A 359 -0.49 -20.66 -16.56
CA ALA A 359 -1.01 -19.91 -17.72
C ALA A 359 -2.30 -19.14 -17.41
N LEU A 360 -2.97 -19.43 -16.29
CA LEU A 360 -4.13 -18.66 -15.81
C LEU A 360 -3.77 -17.24 -15.34
N PHE A 361 -2.50 -16.89 -15.19
CA PHE A 361 -2.06 -15.61 -14.65
C PHE A 361 -2.69 -14.39 -15.33
N PRO A 362 -2.64 -14.19 -16.65
CA PRO A 362 -3.27 -13.03 -17.29
C PRO A 362 -4.79 -13.01 -17.14
N PHE A 363 -5.44 -14.17 -17.15
CA PHE A 363 -6.90 -14.27 -16.96
C PHE A 363 -7.31 -13.90 -15.54
N TYR A 364 -6.51 -14.30 -14.54
CA TYR A 364 -6.72 -13.93 -13.15
C TYR A 364 -6.63 -12.41 -12.96
N LEU A 365 -5.63 -11.76 -13.56
CA LEU A 365 -5.51 -10.30 -13.55
C LEU A 365 -6.70 -9.64 -14.29
N LEU A 366 -7.14 -10.21 -15.40
CA LEU A 366 -8.27 -9.71 -16.19
C LEU A 366 -9.58 -9.72 -15.39
N VAL A 367 -9.83 -10.77 -14.61
CA VAL A 367 -11.01 -10.84 -13.72
C VAL A 367 -11.04 -9.67 -12.76
N PHE A 368 -9.92 -9.37 -12.08
CA PHE A 368 -9.85 -8.22 -11.17
C PHE A 368 -9.98 -6.89 -11.89
N LEU A 369 -9.39 -6.73 -13.07
CA LEU A 369 -9.53 -5.51 -13.87
C LEU A 369 -11.00 -5.27 -14.24
N VAL A 370 -11.71 -6.30 -14.72
CA VAL A 370 -13.13 -6.19 -15.09
C VAL A 370 -14.01 -5.86 -13.88
N LEU A 371 -13.81 -6.58 -12.77
CA LEU A 371 -14.55 -6.31 -11.53
C LEU A 371 -14.29 -4.88 -11.03
N MET A 372 -13.05 -4.44 -11.02
CA MET A 372 -12.62 -3.10 -10.60
C MET A 372 -13.28 -2.01 -11.47
N ALA A 373 -13.29 -2.20 -12.81
CA ALA A 373 -13.92 -1.26 -13.74
C ALA A 373 -15.45 -1.21 -13.57
N LEU A 374 -16.08 -2.35 -13.35
CA LEU A 374 -17.53 -2.43 -13.08
C LEU A 374 -17.88 -1.75 -11.75
N MET A 375 -17.11 -2.00 -10.69
CA MET A 375 -17.34 -1.40 -9.38
C MET A 375 -17.12 0.11 -9.42
N HIS A 376 -16.06 0.57 -10.09
CA HIS A 376 -15.84 2.01 -10.25
C HIS A 376 -16.98 2.69 -11.01
N ARG A 377 -17.45 2.08 -12.10
CA ARG A 377 -18.62 2.59 -12.85
C ARG A 377 -19.88 2.67 -11.99
N GLN A 378 -20.13 1.66 -11.16
CA GLN A 378 -21.26 1.66 -10.24
C GLN A 378 -21.11 2.70 -9.12
N LEU A 379 -19.90 2.86 -8.57
CA LEU A 379 -19.56 3.90 -7.60
C LEU A 379 -19.97 5.27 -8.13
N VAL A 380 -19.42 5.66 -9.29
CA VAL A 380 -19.70 6.97 -9.92
C VAL A 380 -21.20 7.17 -10.13
N ARG A 381 -21.92 6.14 -10.59
CA ARG A 381 -23.38 6.23 -10.77
C ARG A 381 -24.15 6.44 -9.47
N LYS A 382 -23.78 5.75 -8.39
CA LYS A 382 -24.48 5.83 -7.10
C LYS A 382 -24.20 7.14 -6.36
N THR A 383 -23.02 7.71 -6.56
CA THR A 383 -22.61 8.95 -5.89
C THR A 383 -22.91 10.21 -6.70
N ALA A 384 -23.21 10.09 -8.00
CA ALA A 384 -23.64 11.23 -8.82
C ALA A 384 -25.05 11.75 -8.49
N HIS A 385 -25.86 10.95 -7.76
CA HIS A 385 -27.23 11.27 -7.38
C HIS A 385 -27.41 11.44 -5.86
N ALA A 386 -26.33 11.40 -5.09
CA ALA A 386 -26.30 11.61 -3.65
C ALA A 386 -25.74 12.98 -3.32
#